data_20d6056f099cfcc3deb674549b6ed76d
#
_entry.id   20d6056f099cfcc3deb674549b6ed76d
#
_cell.length_a   1.000
_cell.length_b   1.000
_cell.length_c   1.000
_cell.angle_alpha   90.00
_cell.angle_beta   90.00
_cell.angle_gamma   90.00
#
_symmetry.space_group_name_H-M   'P 1'
#
loop_
_entity.id
_entity.type
_entity.pdbx_description
1 polymer ?
#
loop_
_entity_poly.entity_id
_entity_poly.type
_entity_poly.pdbx_seq_one_letter_code
_entity_poly.pdbx_strand_id
1 'polypeptide(L)'
;MSLLKMLANLTLEILALLAYILRFIFGKRKPRDQHCVCPPALKKPDPFLYCQYYLMSLGFPVTWDNPDIYIFDGSVLVDPHNLKASTLYTVVARIWNNSTDVPVVNLKVNFSFLSFGMGVTSNPIGTAITDLSVKGLPGCPAFAYMGWTTPPAVGHYCVQVLVEPPDDSNWLNNLGQRNVDVAQPHSPATFTFAVGNHVGPGPRNVHFTVDCYAIPPLPPCNERTTGAGGRRDISKNAPPVPPGWTITLTPSELQLAPGEEKSVTAEITPPAGFKGTMPFNVTGWDDNGPVGGVTLNVEVP
;
A
#
# COMPACT_ATOMS: atom_id res chain seq x y z
N MET A 1 8.38 17.03 22.51
CA MET A 1 7.03 16.84 21.91
C MET A 1 6.01 17.02 23.03
N SER A 2 5.07 17.98 22.94
CA SER A 2 4.20 18.30 24.08
C SER A 2 3.17 17.20 24.31
N LEU A 3 2.88 16.92 25.57
CA LEU A 3 1.87 15.97 26.04
C LEU A 3 0.51 16.16 25.33
N LEU A 4 0.20 17.39 24.92
CA LEU A 4 -1.01 17.75 24.18
C LEU A 4 -1.05 17.15 22.76
N LYS A 5 0.09 17.04 22.06
CA LYS A 5 0.17 16.38 20.74
C LYS A 5 0.04 14.87 20.84
N MET A 6 0.58 14.28 21.91
CA MET A 6 0.40 12.85 22.18
C MET A 6 -1.06 12.49 22.47
N LEU A 7 -1.74 13.31 23.27
CA LEU A 7 -3.17 13.12 23.58
C LEU A 7 -4.06 13.34 22.35
N ALA A 8 -3.74 14.31 21.49
CA ALA A 8 -4.51 14.54 20.25
C ALA A 8 -4.36 13.38 19.25
N ASN A 9 -3.17 12.80 19.12
CA ASN A 9 -2.97 11.62 18.26
C ASN A 9 -3.69 10.40 18.83
N LEU A 10 -3.62 10.18 20.13
CA LEU A 10 -4.30 9.06 20.78
C LEU A 10 -5.85 9.14 20.66
N THR A 11 -6.41 10.36 20.71
CA THR A 11 -7.86 10.54 20.50
C THR A 11 -8.28 10.30 19.06
N LEU A 12 -7.45 10.66 18.07
CA LEU A 12 -7.71 10.36 16.65
C LEU A 12 -7.68 8.85 16.37
N GLU A 13 -6.73 8.14 16.95
CA GLU A 13 -6.62 6.67 16.81
C GLU A 13 -7.81 5.94 17.47
N ILE A 14 -8.24 6.40 18.64
CA ILE A 14 -9.42 5.85 19.33
C ILE A 14 -10.70 6.11 18.53
N LEU A 15 -10.85 7.29 17.92
CA LEU A 15 -12.02 7.60 17.08
C LEU A 15 -12.02 6.79 15.79
N ALA A 16 -10.86 6.53 15.19
CA ALA A 16 -10.72 5.66 14.02
C ALA A 16 -11.09 4.21 14.35
N LEU A 17 -10.63 3.71 15.49
CA LEU A 17 -10.98 2.38 15.99
C LEU A 17 -12.48 2.25 16.32
N LEU A 18 -13.07 3.25 16.96
CA LEU A 18 -14.50 3.29 17.24
C LEU A 18 -15.35 3.32 15.96
N ALA A 19 -14.96 4.09 14.96
CA ALA A 19 -15.64 4.11 13.67
C ALA A 19 -15.56 2.75 12.95
N TYR A 20 -14.42 2.08 13.02
CA TYR A 20 -14.24 0.72 12.51
C TYR A 20 -15.13 -0.30 13.23
N ILE A 21 -15.15 -0.28 14.56
CA ILE A 21 -15.97 -1.18 15.40
C ILE A 21 -17.47 -0.95 15.17
N LEU A 22 -17.91 0.30 15.09
CA LEU A 22 -19.32 0.63 14.82
C LEU A 22 -19.77 0.14 13.45
N ARG A 23 -18.87 0.16 12.46
CA ARG A 23 -19.16 -0.37 11.11
C ARG A 23 -19.26 -1.89 11.09
N PHE A 24 -18.47 -2.59 11.92
CA PHE A 24 -18.51 -4.05 12.06
C PHE A 24 -19.79 -4.51 12.77
N ILE A 25 -20.23 -3.79 13.79
CA ILE A 25 -21.42 -4.13 14.60
C ILE A 25 -22.73 -3.79 13.86
N PHE A 26 -22.76 -2.70 13.09
CA PHE A 26 -23.97 -2.20 12.44
C PHE A 26 -24.01 -2.42 10.91
N GLY A 27 -22.97 -2.99 10.33
CA GLY A 27 -22.78 -3.11 8.85
C GLY A 27 -23.55 -4.21 8.15
N LYS A 28 -24.35 -5.03 8.83
CA LYS A 28 -25.14 -6.08 8.17
C LYS A 28 -26.51 -5.57 7.70
N ARG A 29 -26.53 -4.67 6.72
CA ARG A 29 -27.75 -4.44 5.91
C ARG A 29 -27.49 -4.91 4.48
N LYS A 30 -28.29 -5.89 4.02
CA LYS A 30 -28.37 -6.33 2.63
C LYS A 30 -28.57 -5.11 1.70
N PRO A 31 -27.91 -5.07 0.53
CA PRO A 31 -28.18 -4.03 -0.45
C PRO A 31 -29.64 -4.18 -0.92
N ARG A 32 -30.46 -3.18 -0.67
CA ARG A 32 -31.69 -2.97 -1.44
C ARG A 32 -31.28 -2.42 -2.81
N ASP A 33 -31.80 -3.00 -3.87
CA ASP A 33 -31.79 -2.41 -5.20
C ASP A 33 -32.37 -0.98 -5.10
N GLN A 34 -31.48 -0.01 -5.12
CA GLN A 34 -31.87 1.39 -5.27
C GLN A 34 -31.14 1.93 -6.47
N HIS A 35 -31.91 2.38 -7.45
CA HIS A 35 -31.46 3.28 -8.50
C HIS A 35 -30.51 4.30 -7.88
N CYS A 36 -29.30 4.40 -8.43
CA CYS A 36 -28.29 5.38 -8.01
C CYS A 36 -28.80 6.80 -8.24
N VAL A 37 -29.60 7.30 -7.32
CA VAL A 37 -29.71 8.73 -7.08
C VAL A 37 -28.47 9.07 -6.24
N CYS A 38 -27.44 9.64 -6.86
CA CYS A 38 -26.28 10.14 -6.14
C CYS A 38 -26.75 11.07 -5.02
N PRO A 39 -26.51 10.74 -3.74
CA PRO A 39 -26.90 11.64 -2.65
C PRO A 39 -26.09 12.95 -2.74
N PRO A 40 -26.64 14.07 -2.24
CA PRO A 40 -25.96 15.38 -2.23
C PRO A 40 -24.62 15.40 -1.45
N ALA A 41 -24.20 14.29 -0.84
CA ALA A 41 -22.93 14.11 -0.14
C ALA A 41 -21.67 14.06 -1.04
N LEU A 42 -21.80 14.10 -2.36
CA LEU A 42 -20.66 14.11 -3.29
C LEU A 42 -20.02 15.49 -3.52
N LYS A 43 -20.31 16.46 -2.65
CA LYS A 43 -19.65 17.77 -2.68
C LYS A 43 -18.31 17.81 -1.93
N LYS A 44 -17.75 16.65 -1.60
CA LYS A 44 -16.44 16.52 -0.98
C LYS A 44 -15.45 15.93 -1.97
N PRO A 45 -14.18 16.32 -1.87
CA PRO A 45 -13.13 15.66 -2.62
C PRO A 45 -12.96 14.22 -2.12
N ASP A 46 -12.39 13.37 -2.95
CA ASP A 46 -11.98 12.00 -2.61
C ASP A 46 -10.62 11.73 -3.26
N PRO A 47 -9.54 12.37 -2.74
CA PRO A 47 -8.20 12.10 -3.22
C PRO A 47 -7.73 10.73 -2.76
N PHE A 48 -7.15 9.96 -3.67
CA PHE A 48 -6.68 8.61 -3.38
C PHE A 48 -5.48 8.22 -4.24
N LEU A 49 -4.80 7.20 -3.79
CA LEU A 49 -3.84 6.44 -4.58
C LEU A 49 -4.13 4.95 -4.38
N TYR A 50 -3.40 4.06 -5.08
CA TYR A 50 -3.59 2.63 -4.86
C TYR A 50 -3.34 2.29 -3.39
N CYS A 51 -4.41 2.06 -2.65
CA CYS A 51 -4.39 1.77 -1.22
C CYS A 51 -4.69 0.30 -0.97
N GLN A 52 -3.67 -0.44 -0.55
CA GLN A 52 -3.77 -1.88 -0.29
C GLN A 52 -4.80 -2.19 0.79
N TYR A 53 -4.75 -1.50 1.93
CA TYR A 53 -5.66 -1.74 3.05
C TYR A 53 -7.13 -1.50 2.69
N TYR A 54 -7.41 -0.43 1.94
CA TYR A 54 -8.77 -0.17 1.47
C TYR A 54 -9.27 -1.26 0.53
N LEU A 55 -8.45 -1.68 -0.44
CA LEU A 55 -8.81 -2.75 -1.37
C LEU A 55 -9.04 -4.08 -0.66
N MET A 56 -8.18 -4.43 0.30
CA MET A 56 -8.34 -5.64 1.12
C MET A 56 -9.62 -5.60 1.95
N SER A 57 -10.00 -4.44 2.50
CA SER A 57 -11.26 -4.26 3.23
C SER A 57 -12.50 -4.48 2.35
N LEU A 58 -12.36 -4.36 1.03
CA LEU A 58 -13.38 -4.64 0.03
C LEU A 58 -13.31 -6.07 -0.51
N GLY A 59 -12.36 -6.89 -0.03
CA GLY A 59 -12.14 -8.28 -0.46
C GLY A 59 -11.40 -8.40 -1.79
N PHE A 60 -10.62 -7.40 -2.18
CA PHE A 60 -9.75 -7.49 -3.36
C PHE A 60 -8.36 -7.98 -2.99
N PRO A 61 -7.70 -8.79 -3.84
CA PRO A 61 -6.28 -9.07 -3.73
C PRO A 61 -5.48 -7.80 -4.00
N VAL A 62 -4.29 -7.72 -3.41
CA VAL A 62 -3.41 -6.56 -3.55
C VAL A 62 -1.98 -6.99 -3.86
N THR A 63 -1.20 -6.05 -4.41
CA THR A 63 0.25 -6.15 -4.50
C THR A 63 0.88 -5.02 -3.72
N TRP A 64 2.06 -5.25 -3.18
CA TRP A 64 2.87 -4.23 -2.50
C TRP A 64 3.83 -3.51 -3.47
N ASP A 65 3.78 -3.87 -4.75
CA ASP A 65 4.32 -3.10 -5.87
C ASP A 65 3.30 -2.05 -6.33
N ASN A 66 3.21 -0.98 -5.58
CA ASN A 66 2.22 0.07 -5.80
C ASN A 66 2.39 0.75 -7.17
N PRO A 67 1.37 0.71 -8.03
CA PRO A 67 1.46 1.29 -9.38
C PRO A 67 1.33 2.82 -9.42
N ASP A 68 1.06 3.46 -8.29
CA ASP A 68 0.92 4.91 -8.19
C ASP A 68 2.11 5.57 -7.48
N ILE A 69 3.13 4.79 -7.07
CA ILE A 69 4.37 5.29 -6.49
C ILE A 69 5.52 4.90 -7.41
N TYR A 70 6.31 5.88 -7.87
CA TYR A 70 7.44 5.71 -8.78
C TYR A 70 8.72 6.19 -8.14
N ILE A 71 9.85 5.64 -8.57
CA ILE A 71 11.19 6.07 -8.17
C ILE A 71 11.97 6.52 -9.40
N PHE A 72 12.57 7.71 -9.32
CA PHE A 72 13.38 8.27 -10.40
C PHE A 72 14.81 8.57 -9.93
N ASP A 73 15.79 8.30 -10.78
CA ASP A 73 17.14 8.82 -10.72
C ASP A 73 17.26 9.99 -11.71
N GLY A 74 17.25 11.22 -11.21
CA GLY A 74 17.07 12.40 -12.05
C GLY A 74 15.73 12.34 -12.82
N SER A 75 15.81 12.21 -14.14
CA SER A 75 14.63 12.07 -15.03
C SER A 75 14.35 10.64 -15.47
N VAL A 76 15.13 9.68 -15.04
CA VAL A 76 15.03 8.27 -15.47
C VAL A 76 14.22 7.49 -14.46
N LEU A 77 13.12 6.86 -14.91
CA LEU A 77 12.38 5.89 -14.09
C LEU A 77 13.27 4.67 -13.84
N VAL A 78 13.48 4.35 -12.57
CA VAL A 78 14.32 3.20 -12.17
C VAL A 78 13.46 2.08 -11.63
N ASP A 79 14.01 0.88 -11.70
CA ASP A 79 13.40 -0.28 -11.06
C ASP A 79 13.51 -0.11 -9.53
N PRO A 80 12.39 -0.09 -8.80
CA PRO A 80 12.40 0.03 -7.34
C PRO A 80 13.08 -1.14 -6.63
N HIS A 81 13.28 -2.27 -7.32
CA HIS A 81 13.96 -3.44 -6.79
C HIS A 81 15.49 -3.45 -7.06
N ASN A 82 16.03 -2.33 -7.56
CA ASN A 82 17.46 -2.21 -7.86
C ASN A 82 18.00 -0.82 -7.51
N LEU A 83 17.73 -0.34 -6.30
CA LEU A 83 18.21 0.96 -5.82
C LEU A 83 19.60 0.83 -5.19
N LYS A 84 20.39 1.90 -5.27
CA LYS A 84 21.71 1.97 -4.61
C LYS A 84 21.55 2.54 -3.21
N ALA A 85 22.36 2.05 -2.27
CA ALA A 85 22.42 2.58 -0.92
C ALA A 85 22.99 4.02 -0.90
N SER A 86 22.59 4.82 0.07
CA SER A 86 23.04 6.21 0.28
C SER A 86 22.94 7.08 -0.99
N THR A 87 21.95 6.84 -1.81
CA THR A 87 21.76 7.52 -3.11
C THR A 87 20.47 8.32 -3.08
N LEU A 88 20.54 9.55 -3.61
CA LEU A 88 19.36 10.42 -3.71
C LEU A 88 18.52 10.01 -4.93
N TYR A 89 17.27 9.69 -4.67
CA TYR A 89 16.23 9.45 -5.66
C TYR A 89 15.08 10.43 -5.50
N THR A 90 14.22 10.53 -6.50
CA THR A 90 12.95 11.23 -6.39
C THR A 90 11.82 10.22 -6.33
N VAL A 91 11.10 10.21 -5.22
CA VAL A 91 9.84 9.47 -5.09
C VAL A 91 8.71 10.32 -5.67
N VAL A 92 7.91 9.73 -6.53
CA VAL A 92 6.78 10.39 -7.18
C VAL A 92 5.50 9.65 -6.84
N ALA A 93 4.53 10.33 -6.26
CA ALA A 93 3.20 9.81 -6.01
C ALA A 93 2.23 10.33 -7.08
N ARG A 94 1.50 9.41 -7.73
CA ARG A 94 0.39 9.72 -8.62
C ARG A 94 -0.91 9.65 -7.83
N ILE A 95 -1.60 10.79 -7.73
CA ILE A 95 -2.77 10.95 -6.87
C ILE A 95 -3.98 11.23 -7.74
N TRP A 96 -5.05 10.54 -7.47
CA TRP A 96 -6.32 10.61 -8.18
C TRP A 96 -7.38 11.29 -7.32
N ASN A 97 -8.38 11.91 -7.96
CA ASN A 97 -9.59 12.39 -7.30
C ASN A 97 -10.79 11.63 -7.86
N ASN A 98 -11.57 11.02 -6.98
CA ASN A 98 -12.77 10.32 -7.39
C ASN A 98 -14.00 11.25 -7.46
N SER A 99 -13.89 12.46 -6.91
CA SER A 99 -14.93 13.50 -7.02
C SER A 99 -14.96 14.11 -8.41
N THR A 100 -16.16 14.22 -9.00
CA THR A 100 -16.42 14.95 -10.24
C THR A 100 -16.71 16.42 -10.03
N ASP A 101 -16.93 16.84 -8.77
CA ASP A 101 -17.47 18.17 -8.45
C ASP A 101 -16.49 19.05 -7.67
N VAL A 102 -15.62 18.46 -6.85
CA VAL A 102 -14.78 19.22 -5.91
C VAL A 102 -13.30 18.90 -6.14
N PRO A 103 -12.48 19.89 -6.52
CA PRO A 103 -11.02 19.75 -6.55
C PRO A 103 -10.44 19.80 -5.13
N VAL A 104 -9.17 19.44 -4.99
CA VAL A 104 -8.39 19.62 -3.76
C VAL A 104 -7.33 20.67 -4.01
N VAL A 105 -7.29 21.71 -3.18
CA VAL A 105 -6.26 22.75 -3.21
C VAL A 105 -5.37 22.57 -1.98
N ASN A 106 -4.06 22.71 -2.18
CA ASN A 106 -3.05 22.53 -1.13
C ASN A 106 -3.11 21.14 -0.46
N LEU A 107 -3.31 20.08 -1.24
CA LEU A 107 -3.27 18.70 -0.74
C LEU A 107 -1.89 18.41 -0.17
N LYS A 108 -1.84 18.07 1.11
CA LYS A 108 -0.62 17.58 1.75
C LYS A 108 -0.39 16.12 1.39
N VAL A 109 0.83 15.82 0.98
CA VAL A 109 1.30 14.50 0.62
C VAL A 109 2.53 14.18 1.46
N ASN A 110 2.37 13.31 2.43
CA ASN A 110 3.44 12.91 3.34
C ASN A 110 4.13 11.65 2.81
N PHE A 111 5.44 11.73 2.70
CA PHE A 111 6.30 10.63 2.29
C PHE A 111 7.06 10.10 3.51
N SER A 112 7.10 8.80 3.65
CA SER A 112 7.88 8.10 4.67
C SER A 112 8.41 6.78 4.12
N PHE A 113 9.32 6.15 4.84
CA PHE A 113 9.76 4.79 4.55
C PHE A 113 9.77 3.93 5.82
N LEU A 114 9.59 2.64 5.64
CA LEU A 114 9.62 1.62 6.67
C LEU A 114 10.75 0.63 6.37
N SER A 115 11.32 0.02 7.41
CA SER A 115 12.05 -1.22 7.23
C SER A 115 11.13 -2.27 6.63
N PHE A 116 11.68 -3.23 5.90
CA PHE A 116 10.88 -4.25 5.21
C PHE A 116 10.10 -5.10 6.21
N GLY A 117 8.77 -5.01 6.13
CA GLY A 117 7.92 -5.73 7.07
C GLY A 117 6.49 -5.22 7.16
N MET A 118 5.77 -5.79 8.10
CA MET A 118 4.35 -5.54 8.38
C MET A 118 4.19 -4.95 9.78
N GLY A 119 3.39 -3.89 9.93
CA GLY A 119 3.12 -3.28 11.24
C GLY A 119 4.35 -2.65 11.91
N VAL A 120 5.39 -2.32 11.15
CA VAL A 120 6.62 -1.68 11.62
C VAL A 120 6.47 -0.15 11.65
N THR A 121 7.35 0.53 12.38
CA THR A 121 7.34 2.00 12.50
C THR A 121 7.85 2.67 11.22
N SER A 122 7.27 3.83 10.88
CA SER A 122 7.67 4.62 9.72
C SER A 122 8.69 5.71 10.06
N ASN A 123 9.60 5.99 9.13
CA ASN A 123 10.57 7.07 9.18
C ASN A 123 10.16 8.16 8.19
N PRO A 124 9.99 9.42 8.60
CA PRO A 124 9.55 10.48 7.69
C PRO A 124 10.64 10.81 6.66
N ILE A 125 10.23 11.01 5.40
CA ILE A 125 11.06 11.56 4.33
C ILE A 125 10.78 13.06 4.21
N GLY A 126 9.50 13.44 4.07
CA GLY A 126 9.09 14.83 3.93
C GLY A 126 7.63 14.98 3.51
N THR A 127 7.21 16.24 3.34
CA THR A 127 5.85 16.59 2.92
C THR A 127 5.92 17.44 1.66
N ALA A 128 5.18 17.08 0.62
CA ALA A 128 4.94 17.89 -0.55
C ALA A 128 3.51 18.46 -0.51
N ILE A 129 3.26 19.50 -1.31
CA ILE A 129 1.93 20.07 -1.50
C ILE A 129 1.64 20.07 -3.00
N THR A 130 0.43 19.65 -3.37
CA THR A 130 -0.02 19.66 -4.75
C THR A 130 -1.50 20.02 -4.84
N ASP A 131 -1.91 20.57 -5.99
CA ASP A 131 -3.32 20.75 -6.31
C ASP A 131 -3.80 19.58 -7.15
N LEU A 132 -5.04 19.17 -6.93
CA LEU A 132 -5.64 18.04 -7.60
C LEU A 132 -7.01 18.44 -8.17
N SER A 133 -7.14 18.37 -9.49
CA SER A 133 -8.38 18.69 -10.19
C SER A 133 -9.46 17.63 -9.94
N VAL A 134 -10.66 17.91 -10.39
CA VAL A 134 -11.75 16.93 -10.37
C VAL A 134 -11.50 15.79 -11.37
N LYS A 135 -12.14 14.68 -11.15
CA LYS A 135 -12.01 13.47 -11.97
C LYS A 135 -12.26 13.76 -13.46
N GLY A 136 -11.34 13.29 -14.29
CA GLY A 136 -11.44 13.39 -15.76
C GLY A 136 -11.03 14.71 -16.36
N LEU A 137 -10.63 15.72 -15.57
CA LEU A 137 -10.10 16.98 -16.07
C LEU A 137 -8.56 17.03 -16.01
N PRO A 138 -7.90 17.91 -16.77
CA PRO A 138 -6.47 18.15 -16.65
C PRO A 138 -6.07 18.47 -15.20
N GLY A 139 -4.98 17.89 -14.71
CA GLY A 139 -4.58 17.96 -13.31
C GLY A 139 -5.20 16.86 -12.42
N CYS A 140 -5.92 15.90 -13.00
CA CYS A 140 -6.27 14.62 -12.36
C CYS A 140 -5.91 13.47 -13.32
N PRO A 141 -4.89 12.62 -13.01
CA PRO A 141 -4.13 12.61 -11.75
C PRO A 141 -3.17 13.80 -11.60
N ALA A 142 -2.90 14.18 -10.35
CA ALA A 142 -1.80 15.05 -9.99
C ALA A 142 -0.57 14.22 -9.55
N PHE A 143 0.59 14.87 -9.52
CA PHE A 143 1.84 14.24 -9.09
C PHE A 143 2.48 15.05 -7.97
N ALA A 144 2.89 14.37 -6.92
CA ALA A 144 3.68 14.94 -5.84
C ALA A 144 5.08 14.31 -5.85
N TYR A 145 6.11 15.12 -5.59
CA TYR A 145 7.52 14.76 -5.73
C TYR A 145 8.24 14.98 -4.40
N MET A 146 9.09 14.02 -4.01
CA MET A 146 9.91 14.14 -2.81
C MET A 146 11.29 13.51 -3.02
N GLY A 147 12.33 14.27 -2.69
CA GLY A 147 13.70 13.73 -2.64
C GLY A 147 13.84 12.76 -1.47
N TRP A 148 14.40 11.58 -1.74
CA TRP A 148 14.67 10.55 -0.74
C TRP A 148 16.06 9.98 -0.92
N THR A 149 16.90 10.15 0.10
CA THR A 149 18.17 9.44 0.15
C THR A 149 17.93 8.07 0.76
N THR A 150 18.22 7.03 0.00
CA THR A 150 18.07 5.66 0.46
C THR A 150 18.94 5.38 1.68
N PRO A 151 18.50 4.51 2.61
CA PRO A 151 19.31 4.10 3.74
C PRO A 151 20.70 3.58 3.35
N PRO A 152 21.73 3.74 4.19
CA PRO A 152 23.06 3.19 3.94
C PRO A 152 23.09 1.66 4.06
N ALA A 153 22.18 1.09 4.84
CA ALA A 153 22.06 -0.35 4.96
C ALA A 153 21.38 -0.93 3.71
N VAL A 154 21.98 -1.96 3.17
CA VAL A 154 21.37 -2.76 2.09
C VAL A 154 20.19 -3.55 2.65
N GLY A 155 19.15 -3.73 1.88
CA GLY A 155 17.98 -4.50 2.33
C GLY A 155 16.70 -4.09 1.61
N HIS A 156 15.63 -4.69 2.07
CA HIS A 156 14.29 -4.39 1.61
C HIS A 156 13.69 -3.26 2.45
N TYR A 157 12.97 -2.37 1.80
CA TYR A 157 12.27 -1.25 2.43
C TYR A 157 10.88 -1.09 1.83
N CYS A 158 10.05 -0.29 2.47
CA CYS A 158 8.74 0.07 1.95
C CYS A 158 8.61 1.59 1.93
N VAL A 159 8.41 2.19 0.77
CA VAL A 159 8.06 3.60 0.63
C VAL A 159 6.56 3.74 0.85
N GLN A 160 6.18 4.71 1.67
CA GLN A 160 4.80 4.98 2.05
C GLN A 160 4.43 6.42 1.67
N VAL A 161 3.23 6.58 1.13
CA VAL A 161 2.65 7.88 0.78
C VAL A 161 1.27 7.99 1.41
N LEU A 162 1.09 9.03 2.23
CA LEU A 162 -0.19 9.37 2.85
C LEU A 162 -0.66 10.73 2.33
N VAL A 163 -1.86 10.79 1.77
CA VAL A 163 -2.50 12.05 1.41
C VAL A 163 -3.42 12.51 2.54
N GLU A 164 -3.34 13.81 2.88
CA GLU A 164 -4.10 14.42 3.98
C GLU A 164 -4.91 15.62 3.45
N PRO A 165 -6.07 15.37 2.84
CA PRO A 165 -6.95 16.47 2.43
C PRO A 165 -7.62 17.09 3.65
N PRO A 166 -7.94 18.39 3.60
CA PRO A 166 -8.63 19.08 4.70
C PRO A 166 -10.08 18.59 4.89
N ASP A 167 -10.69 18.10 3.83
CA ASP A 167 -12.04 17.52 3.82
C ASP A 167 -12.09 16.35 2.83
N ASP A 168 -12.46 15.18 3.29
CA ASP A 168 -12.40 13.95 2.53
C ASP A 168 -13.70 13.18 2.64
N SER A 169 -14.14 12.60 1.53
CA SER A 169 -15.28 11.71 1.54
C SER A 169 -14.92 10.27 1.92
N ASN A 170 -13.64 9.88 1.78
CA ASN A 170 -13.18 8.52 2.07
C ASN A 170 -11.71 8.44 2.49
N TRP A 171 -11.42 8.80 3.71
CA TRP A 171 -10.06 8.76 4.27
C TRP A 171 -9.40 7.36 4.30
N LEU A 172 -10.15 6.28 4.05
CA LEU A 172 -9.63 4.90 4.06
C LEU A 172 -8.77 4.55 2.84
N ASN A 173 -8.81 5.36 1.78
CA ASN A 173 -8.08 5.12 0.53
C ASN A 173 -6.86 6.04 0.33
N ASN A 174 -6.42 6.72 1.40
CA ASN A 174 -5.41 7.77 1.36
C ASN A 174 -3.97 7.27 1.51
N LEU A 175 -3.76 6.01 1.88
CA LEU A 175 -2.44 5.45 2.17
C LEU A 175 -2.03 4.44 1.10
N GLY A 176 -0.92 4.69 0.42
CA GLY A 176 -0.29 3.74 -0.48
C GLY A 176 1.11 3.34 -0.02
N GLN A 177 1.48 2.10 -0.30
CA GLN A 177 2.78 1.54 0.07
C GLN A 177 3.41 0.84 -1.12
N ARG A 178 4.74 1.02 -1.31
CA ARG A 178 5.51 0.33 -2.33
C ARG A 178 6.78 -0.28 -1.77
N ASN A 179 6.98 -1.57 -1.99
CA ASN A 179 8.24 -2.22 -1.67
C ASN A 179 9.36 -1.78 -2.62
N VAL A 180 10.54 -1.66 -2.05
CA VAL A 180 11.77 -1.28 -2.76
C VAL A 180 12.95 -2.07 -2.20
N ASP A 181 13.94 -2.35 -3.05
CA ASP A 181 15.15 -3.08 -2.68
C ASP A 181 16.39 -2.19 -2.86
N VAL A 182 17.16 -2.05 -1.79
CA VAL A 182 18.39 -1.26 -1.79
C VAL A 182 19.60 -2.19 -1.79
N ALA A 183 20.33 -2.19 -2.90
CA ALA A 183 21.62 -2.88 -3.11
C ALA A 183 21.64 -4.37 -2.72
N GLN A 184 20.53 -5.06 -2.78
CA GLN A 184 20.51 -6.52 -2.69
C GLN A 184 20.83 -7.10 -4.07
N PRO A 185 21.90 -7.88 -4.23
CA PRO A 185 22.02 -8.72 -5.41
C PRO A 185 20.87 -9.73 -5.38
N HIS A 186 20.25 -9.97 -6.52
CA HIS A 186 19.18 -10.92 -6.73
C HIS A 186 19.44 -12.21 -5.96
N SER A 187 18.69 -12.41 -4.88
CA SER A 187 18.74 -13.66 -4.11
C SER A 187 17.60 -14.54 -4.60
N PRO A 188 17.90 -15.68 -5.21
CA PRO A 188 16.86 -16.49 -5.83
C PRO A 188 15.87 -17.12 -4.85
N ALA A 189 16.04 -17.03 -3.54
CA ALA A 189 15.29 -17.95 -2.73
C ALA A 189 14.95 -17.57 -1.29
N THR A 190 15.59 -16.58 -0.68
CA THR A 190 15.37 -16.32 0.75
C THR A 190 15.19 -14.84 1.03
N PHE A 191 14.03 -14.51 1.61
CA PHE A 191 13.68 -13.15 2.03
C PHE A 191 13.39 -13.16 3.54
N THR A 192 13.90 -12.17 4.26
CA THR A 192 13.55 -11.97 5.66
C THR A 192 12.87 -10.63 5.84
N PHE A 193 11.70 -10.62 6.48
CA PHE A 193 10.93 -9.42 6.75
C PHE A 193 10.47 -9.39 8.21
N ALA A 194 10.31 -8.18 8.75
CA ALA A 194 9.82 -7.99 10.10
C ALA A 194 8.29 -8.00 10.16
N VAL A 195 7.74 -8.48 11.27
CA VAL A 195 6.32 -8.36 11.60
C VAL A 195 6.22 -7.75 12.98
N GLY A 196 5.55 -6.60 13.08
CA GLY A 196 5.46 -5.82 14.30
C GLY A 196 4.04 -5.70 14.84
N ASN A 197 3.94 -5.47 16.15
CA ASN A 197 2.70 -5.14 16.84
C ASN A 197 2.83 -3.76 17.51
N HIS A 198 2.89 -2.70 16.69
CA HIS A 198 2.97 -1.32 17.17
C HIS A 198 1.61 -0.64 17.27
N VAL A 199 0.52 -1.34 16.92
CA VAL A 199 -0.84 -0.81 16.94
C VAL A 199 -1.68 -1.57 17.96
N GLY A 200 -2.12 -0.86 19.01
CA GLY A 200 -3.01 -1.39 20.03
C GLY A 200 -2.30 -1.98 21.26
N PRO A 201 -3.01 -2.09 22.39
CA PRO A 201 -2.44 -2.48 23.68
C PRO A 201 -2.38 -3.99 23.91
N GLY A 202 -2.96 -4.80 23.03
CA GLY A 202 -3.10 -6.26 23.20
C GLY A 202 -2.10 -7.09 22.40
N PRO A 203 -1.94 -8.37 22.76
CA PRO A 203 -1.18 -9.31 21.93
C PRO A 203 -1.88 -9.52 20.58
N ARG A 204 -1.08 -9.87 19.57
CA ARG A 204 -1.57 -10.11 18.20
C ARG A 204 -1.09 -11.47 17.72
N ASN A 205 -2.02 -12.27 17.19
CA ASN A 205 -1.70 -13.51 16.50
C ASN A 205 -1.76 -13.24 15.00
N VAL A 206 -0.65 -13.46 14.30
CA VAL A 206 -0.55 -13.19 12.86
C VAL A 206 -0.35 -14.50 12.12
N HIS A 207 -1.21 -14.77 11.15
CA HIS A 207 -1.08 -15.83 10.15
C HIS A 207 -0.87 -15.23 8.76
N PHE A 208 -0.35 -16.01 7.83
CA PHE A 208 0.03 -15.52 6.51
C PHE A 208 -0.72 -16.23 5.39
N THR A 209 -1.05 -15.47 4.35
CA THR A 209 -1.51 -15.97 3.05
C THR A 209 -0.52 -15.58 1.97
N VAL A 210 -0.39 -16.42 0.94
CA VAL A 210 0.49 -16.16 -0.21
C VAL A 210 -0.30 -16.28 -1.50
N ASP A 211 -0.13 -15.30 -2.39
CA ASP A 211 -0.68 -15.29 -3.73
C ASP A 211 0.31 -14.69 -4.75
N CYS A 212 -0.06 -14.69 -6.03
CA CYS A 212 0.73 -14.13 -7.13
C CYS A 212 0.00 -13.00 -7.85
N TYR A 213 -0.83 -12.24 -7.12
CA TYR A 213 -1.56 -11.17 -7.74
C TYR A 213 -0.61 -10.07 -8.23
N ALA A 214 -0.66 -9.79 -9.53
CA ALA A 214 -0.02 -8.64 -10.14
C ALA A 214 -1.10 -7.76 -10.77
N ILE A 215 -0.93 -6.45 -10.67
CA ILE A 215 -1.86 -5.51 -11.29
C ILE A 215 -1.66 -5.59 -12.81
N PRO A 216 -2.73 -5.83 -13.58
CA PRO A 216 -2.64 -5.76 -15.04
C PRO A 216 -2.13 -4.38 -15.48
N PRO A 217 -1.34 -4.31 -16.56
CA PRO A 217 -0.93 -3.03 -17.12
C PRO A 217 -2.17 -2.20 -17.45
N LEU A 218 -2.05 -0.88 -17.27
CA LEU A 218 -3.12 0.03 -17.69
C LEU A 218 -3.31 -0.11 -19.21
N PRO A 219 -4.56 -0.16 -19.69
CA PRO A 219 -4.82 -0.11 -21.13
C PRO A 219 -4.27 1.20 -21.71
N PRO A 220 -3.86 1.21 -22.99
CA PRO A 220 -3.36 2.41 -23.64
C PRO A 220 -4.36 3.58 -23.49
N CYS A 221 -3.84 4.80 -23.34
CA CYS A 221 -4.66 6.00 -23.07
C CYS A 221 -5.69 6.35 -24.17
N ASN A 222 -5.61 5.68 -25.34
CA ASN A 222 -6.56 5.83 -26.44
C ASN A 222 -7.86 5.03 -26.26
N GLU A 223 -7.91 4.07 -25.34
CA GLU A 223 -9.14 3.37 -24.99
C GLU A 223 -9.87 4.12 -23.87
N ARG A 224 -10.41 5.29 -24.19
CA ARG A 224 -11.39 5.97 -23.34
C ARG A 224 -12.70 5.21 -23.40
N THR A 225 -12.84 4.15 -22.63
CA THR A 225 -14.13 3.57 -22.36
C THR A 225 -14.94 4.58 -21.55
N THR A 226 -15.96 5.11 -22.20
CA THR A 226 -16.95 6.02 -21.63
C THR A 226 -17.57 5.38 -20.40
N GLY A 227 -17.26 5.92 -19.21
CA GLY A 227 -18.02 5.60 -17.99
C GLY A 227 -17.22 5.27 -16.73
N ALA A 228 -16.02 4.75 -16.81
CA ALA A 228 -15.21 4.41 -15.64
C ALA A 228 -13.76 4.91 -15.79
N GLY A 229 -13.60 6.21 -16.03
CA GLY A 229 -12.27 6.79 -16.22
C GLY A 229 -11.29 6.38 -15.14
N GLY A 230 -10.29 5.58 -15.52
CA GLY A 230 -9.14 5.24 -14.68
C GLY A 230 -9.34 4.16 -13.63
N ARG A 231 -10.50 3.52 -13.52
CA ARG A 231 -10.67 2.37 -12.62
C ARG A 231 -10.03 1.15 -13.28
N ARG A 232 -8.94 0.67 -12.69
CA ARG A 232 -8.39 -0.64 -13.06
C ARG A 232 -9.44 -1.69 -12.80
N ASP A 233 -9.64 -2.59 -13.75
CA ASP A 233 -10.51 -3.76 -13.55
C ASP A 233 -9.75 -4.75 -12.65
N ILE A 234 -9.92 -4.58 -11.33
CA ILE A 234 -9.26 -5.39 -10.32
C ILE A 234 -10.15 -6.61 -10.09
N SER A 235 -9.64 -7.79 -10.47
CA SER A 235 -10.32 -9.05 -10.15
C SER A 235 -10.35 -9.28 -8.64
N LYS A 236 -11.46 -9.82 -8.12
CA LYS A 236 -11.54 -10.28 -6.73
C LYS A 236 -10.84 -11.62 -6.49
N ASN A 237 -10.40 -12.30 -7.53
CA ASN A 237 -9.75 -13.59 -7.45
C ASN A 237 -8.24 -13.40 -7.52
N ALA A 238 -7.53 -13.66 -6.42
CA ALA A 238 -6.08 -13.76 -6.41
C ALA A 238 -5.66 -15.03 -7.13
N PRO A 239 -4.73 -14.97 -8.11
CA PRO A 239 -4.15 -16.17 -8.67
C PRO A 239 -3.42 -16.95 -7.57
N PRO A 240 -3.68 -18.26 -7.44
CA PRO A 240 -2.91 -19.08 -6.50
C PRO A 240 -1.45 -19.19 -6.95
N VAL A 241 -0.59 -19.59 -6.03
CA VAL A 241 0.80 -19.93 -6.34
C VAL A 241 0.82 -20.97 -7.47
N PRO A 242 1.56 -20.73 -8.58
CA PRO A 242 1.57 -21.65 -9.71
C PRO A 242 2.14 -23.02 -9.33
N PRO A 243 1.71 -24.09 -9.99
CA PRO A 243 2.24 -25.43 -9.75
C PRO A 243 3.76 -25.50 -9.90
N GLY A 244 4.41 -26.25 -9.01
CA GLY A 244 5.85 -26.45 -9.01
C GLY A 244 6.64 -25.43 -8.21
N TRP A 245 6.05 -24.31 -7.81
CA TRP A 245 6.65 -23.40 -6.84
C TRP A 245 6.40 -23.89 -5.42
N THR A 246 7.41 -23.79 -4.58
CA THR A 246 7.28 -24.06 -3.14
C THR A 246 7.65 -22.80 -2.37
N ILE A 247 6.77 -22.38 -1.46
CA ILE A 247 6.99 -21.21 -0.60
C ILE A 247 6.82 -21.66 0.85
N THR A 248 7.87 -21.53 1.63
CA THR A 248 7.89 -21.89 3.06
C THR A 248 8.13 -20.62 3.88
N LEU A 249 7.23 -20.34 4.81
CA LEU A 249 7.36 -19.23 5.77
C LEU A 249 7.77 -19.79 7.13
N THR A 250 8.83 -19.25 7.71
CA THR A 250 9.35 -19.66 9.01
C THR A 250 9.54 -18.44 9.93
N PRO A 251 8.79 -18.35 11.04
CA PRO A 251 7.64 -19.19 11.38
C PRO A 251 6.42 -18.93 10.49
N SER A 252 5.52 -19.90 10.37
CA SER A 252 4.28 -19.80 9.59
C SER A 252 3.17 -19.01 10.30
N GLU A 253 3.30 -18.82 11.60
CA GLU A 253 2.40 -18.04 12.47
C GLU A 253 3.21 -17.33 13.53
N LEU A 254 2.77 -16.19 13.99
CA LEU A 254 3.42 -15.39 15.03
C LEU A 254 2.45 -14.97 16.11
N GLN A 255 2.92 -15.03 17.35
CA GLN A 255 2.30 -14.32 18.46
C GLN A 255 3.24 -13.17 18.87
N LEU A 256 2.72 -11.96 18.89
CA LEU A 256 3.46 -10.73 19.16
C LEU A 256 2.85 -10.01 20.36
N ALA A 257 3.68 -9.70 21.36
CA ALA A 257 3.29 -8.76 22.42
C ALA A 257 3.19 -7.32 21.89
N PRO A 258 2.50 -6.41 22.61
CA PRO A 258 2.49 -5.00 22.24
C PRO A 258 3.92 -4.41 22.14
N GLY A 259 4.23 -3.76 21.03
CA GLY A 259 5.53 -3.19 20.71
C GLY A 259 6.58 -4.20 20.26
N GLU A 260 6.26 -5.49 20.18
CA GLU A 260 7.20 -6.53 19.75
C GLU A 260 7.29 -6.61 18.23
N GLU A 261 8.52 -6.87 17.74
CA GLU A 261 8.80 -7.22 16.34
C GLU A 261 9.49 -8.58 16.27
N LYS A 262 9.11 -9.42 15.32
CA LYS A 262 9.75 -10.71 15.01
C LYS A 262 10.00 -10.82 13.51
N SER A 263 11.05 -11.54 13.15
CA SER A 263 11.39 -11.82 11.75
C SER A 263 10.68 -13.08 11.26
N VAL A 264 10.25 -13.03 10.01
CA VAL A 264 9.77 -14.17 9.24
C VAL A 264 10.69 -14.35 8.04
N THR A 265 11.14 -15.57 7.81
CA THR A 265 11.91 -15.92 6.62
C THR A 265 11.02 -16.65 5.62
N ALA A 266 10.98 -16.15 4.39
CA ALA A 266 10.34 -16.80 3.25
C ALA A 266 11.41 -17.47 2.41
N GLU A 267 11.31 -18.80 2.26
CA GLU A 267 12.12 -19.59 1.33
C GLU A 267 11.28 -19.95 0.12
N ILE A 268 11.72 -19.55 -1.08
CA ILE A 268 10.98 -19.76 -2.33
C ILE A 268 11.81 -20.61 -3.27
N THR A 269 11.26 -21.72 -3.70
CA THR A 269 11.90 -22.65 -4.65
C THR A 269 11.14 -22.65 -5.96
N PRO A 270 11.77 -22.23 -7.07
CA PRO A 270 11.16 -22.26 -8.39
C PRO A 270 11.07 -23.69 -8.93
N PRO A 271 10.16 -23.98 -9.88
CA PRO A 271 10.15 -25.24 -10.59
C PRO A 271 11.41 -25.39 -11.46
N ALA A 272 11.84 -26.63 -11.69
CA ALA A 272 13.00 -26.92 -12.52
C ALA A 272 12.84 -26.32 -13.92
N GLY A 273 13.88 -25.57 -14.36
CA GLY A 273 13.92 -24.93 -15.68
C GLY A 273 13.14 -23.60 -15.79
N PHE A 274 12.59 -23.09 -14.71
CA PHE A 274 12.02 -21.74 -14.72
C PHE A 274 13.13 -20.70 -14.97
N LYS A 275 12.81 -19.69 -15.79
CA LYS A 275 13.65 -18.50 -16.03
C LYS A 275 12.77 -17.27 -16.05
N GLY A 276 13.28 -16.16 -15.49
CA GLY A 276 12.57 -14.88 -15.43
C GLY A 276 12.19 -14.47 -14.01
N THR A 277 11.29 -13.51 -13.90
CA THR A 277 10.86 -12.92 -12.61
C THR A 277 9.45 -13.36 -12.26
N MET A 278 9.22 -13.68 -10.98
CA MET A 278 7.90 -14.03 -10.45
C MET A 278 7.64 -13.29 -9.14
N PRO A 279 6.56 -12.49 -9.05
CA PRO A 279 6.16 -11.83 -7.82
C PRO A 279 5.29 -12.74 -6.95
N PHE A 280 5.52 -12.70 -5.64
CA PHE A 280 4.68 -13.35 -4.62
C PHE A 280 4.30 -12.33 -3.56
N ASN A 281 3.01 -12.20 -3.27
CA ASN A 281 2.54 -11.36 -2.17
C ASN A 281 2.37 -12.23 -0.94
N VAL A 282 3.00 -11.85 0.15
CA VAL A 282 2.77 -12.42 1.47
C VAL A 282 1.96 -11.41 2.26
N THR A 283 0.77 -11.79 2.71
CA THR A 283 -0.13 -10.94 3.47
C THR A 283 -0.33 -11.51 4.86
N GLY A 284 -0.07 -10.69 5.89
CA GLY A 284 -0.32 -11.05 7.29
C GLY A 284 -1.71 -10.62 7.73
N TRP A 285 -2.37 -11.50 8.47
CA TRP A 285 -3.72 -11.33 8.99
C TRP A 285 -3.77 -11.61 10.48
N ASP A 286 -4.58 -10.87 11.21
CA ASP A 286 -5.01 -11.18 12.56
C ASP A 286 -6.55 -11.29 12.64
N ASP A 287 -7.08 -11.51 13.83
CA ASP A 287 -8.52 -11.62 14.06
C ASP A 287 -9.31 -10.34 13.69
N ASN A 288 -8.62 -9.20 13.57
CA ASN A 288 -9.21 -7.90 13.26
C ASN A 288 -9.09 -7.53 11.78
N GLY A 289 -8.31 -8.29 10.99
CA GLY A 289 -8.13 -8.05 9.57
C GLY A 289 -6.66 -8.04 9.10
N PRO A 290 -6.34 -7.35 8.00
CA PRO A 290 -4.98 -7.30 7.47
C PRO A 290 -4.04 -6.48 8.37
N VAL A 291 -2.90 -7.08 8.70
CA VAL A 291 -1.79 -6.43 9.40
C VAL A 291 -0.90 -5.65 8.44
N GLY A 292 -0.72 -6.19 7.23
CA GLY A 292 0.13 -5.65 6.18
C GLY A 292 0.59 -6.73 5.23
N GLY A 293 1.56 -6.43 4.37
CA GLY A 293 2.14 -7.42 3.48
C GLY A 293 3.40 -6.95 2.79
N VAL A 294 4.00 -7.88 2.06
CA VAL A 294 5.20 -7.67 1.27
C VAL A 294 5.06 -8.37 -0.08
N THR A 295 5.62 -7.78 -1.12
CA THR A 295 5.81 -8.46 -2.42
C THR A 295 7.26 -8.92 -2.53
N LEU A 296 7.46 -10.19 -2.78
CA LEU A 296 8.75 -10.85 -2.94
C LEU A 296 8.96 -11.13 -4.42
N ASN A 297 9.92 -10.46 -5.05
CA ASN A 297 10.25 -10.67 -6.46
C ASN A 297 11.39 -11.67 -6.58
N VAL A 298 11.09 -12.86 -7.11
CA VAL A 298 12.07 -13.92 -7.34
C VAL A 298 12.54 -13.85 -8.78
N GLU A 299 13.83 -13.64 -9.00
CA GLU A 299 14.46 -13.67 -10.30
C GLU A 299 15.33 -14.91 -10.45
N VAL A 300 15.08 -15.68 -11.52
CA VAL A 300 15.87 -16.85 -11.88
C VAL A 300 16.52 -16.60 -13.24
N PRO A 301 17.86 -16.54 -13.34
CA PRO A 301 18.62 -16.18 -14.54
C PRO A 301 18.50 -17.20 -15.69
#